data_7162825fd4cf4dcdab42eaf2b05c5618
#
_entry.id   7162825fd4cf4dcdab42eaf2b05c5618
#
_cell.length_a   1.000
_cell.length_b   1.000
_cell.length_c   1.000
_cell.angle_alpha   90.00
_cell.angle_beta   90.00
_cell.angle_gamma   90.00
#
_symmetry.space_group_name_H-M   'P 1'
#
loop_
_entity.id
_entity.type
_entity.pdbx_description
1 polymer ?
#
loop_
_entity_poly.entity_id
_entity_poly.type
_entity_poly.pdbx_seq_one_letter_code
_entity_poly.pdbx_strand_id
1 'polypeptide(L)'
;MYYIIYLAGVIYASYTIFKKPTLFIELTNRIFDFIIFHKSGILLYSFNFEKRKEIDDSLLKGSILIGINHILANFINRKDQLNLIKMKERDLVFEYDNTNNYAILLTTNHKNTFIEKAVRNFMLNFSKLNGEKLKNMKGLIDVSEFGNAKELIMEIFAPYIIEQ
;
A
#
# COMPACT_ATOMS: atom_id res chain seq x y z
N MET A 1 1.70 24.96 43.42
CA MET A 1 2.16 25.48 42.12
C MET A 1 2.53 24.35 41.14
N TYR A 2 3.31 23.35 41.50
CA TYR A 2 3.67 22.21 40.63
C TYR A 2 2.50 21.37 40.15
N TYR A 3 1.46 21.16 40.96
CA TYR A 3 0.27 20.39 40.56
C TYR A 3 -0.52 21.02 39.40
N ILE A 4 -0.58 22.34 39.35
CA ILE A 4 -1.30 23.06 38.28
C ILE A 4 -0.56 22.91 36.96
N ILE A 5 0.78 22.96 36.98
CA ILE A 5 1.62 22.79 35.79
C ILE A 5 1.52 21.35 35.27
N TYR A 6 1.54 20.36 36.18
CA TYR A 6 1.36 18.95 35.83
C TYR A 6 -0.02 18.68 35.20
N LEU A 7 -1.08 19.21 35.81
CA LEU A 7 -2.45 19.06 35.32
C LEU A 7 -2.62 19.69 33.92
N ALA A 8 -2.06 20.90 33.72
CA ALA A 8 -2.07 21.58 32.43
C ALA A 8 -1.31 20.77 31.35
N GLY A 9 -0.16 20.14 31.72
CA GLY A 9 0.59 19.27 30.84
C GLY A 9 -0.18 18.01 30.41
N VAL A 10 -0.87 17.36 31.35
CA VAL A 10 -1.70 16.18 31.06
C VAL A 10 -2.89 16.55 30.17
N ILE A 11 -3.55 17.67 30.42
CA ILE A 11 -4.67 18.15 29.60
C ILE A 11 -4.19 18.48 28.18
N TYR A 12 -3.05 19.14 28.05
CA TYR A 12 -2.47 19.48 26.74
C TYR A 12 -2.05 18.23 25.97
N ALA A 13 -1.42 17.25 26.61
CA ALA A 13 -1.04 15.97 26.00
C ALA A 13 -2.28 15.20 25.54
N SER A 14 -3.31 15.10 26.40
CA SER A 14 -4.59 14.47 26.06
C SER A 14 -5.26 15.17 24.87
N TYR A 15 -5.31 16.49 24.88
CA TYR A 15 -5.88 17.29 23.77
C TYR A 15 -5.13 17.06 22.45
N THR A 16 -3.81 17.01 22.46
CA THR A 16 -2.98 16.73 21.26
C THR A 16 -3.21 15.32 20.71
N ILE A 17 -3.33 14.33 21.60
CA ILE A 17 -3.64 12.94 21.23
C ILE A 17 -5.05 12.86 20.61
N PHE A 18 -6.05 13.49 21.20
CA PHE A 18 -7.41 13.51 20.66
C PHE A 18 -7.51 14.25 19.32
N LYS A 19 -6.75 15.31 19.14
CA LYS A 19 -6.77 16.13 17.91
C LYS A 19 -6.00 15.50 16.73
N LYS A 20 -5.02 14.62 17.02
CA LYS A 20 -4.26 13.88 16.03
C LYS A 20 -4.26 12.38 16.36
N PRO A 21 -5.38 11.67 16.16
CA PRO A 21 -5.44 10.22 16.40
C PRO A 21 -4.47 9.44 15.52
N THR A 22 -3.97 10.06 14.43
CA THR A 22 -2.95 9.51 13.55
C THR A 22 -1.57 9.40 14.22
N LEU A 23 -1.30 10.16 15.30
CA LEU A 23 0.02 10.19 15.93
C LEU A 23 0.48 8.80 16.44
N PHE A 24 -0.45 8.01 16.98
CA PHE A 24 -0.17 6.64 17.41
C PHE A 24 0.07 5.70 16.23
N ILE A 25 -0.50 5.99 15.09
CA ILE A 25 -0.45 5.16 13.89
C ILE A 25 0.83 5.45 13.12
N GLU A 26 1.21 6.71 13.03
CA GLU A 26 2.51 7.14 12.48
C GLU A 26 3.68 6.51 13.23
N LEU A 27 3.54 6.31 14.55
CA LEU A 27 4.57 5.69 15.39
C LEU A 27 4.63 4.16 15.31
N THR A 28 3.56 3.49 14.87
CA THR A 28 3.47 2.02 14.93
C THR A 28 3.41 1.33 13.57
N ASN A 29 2.98 2.03 12.52
CA ASN A 29 2.84 1.46 11.20
C ASN A 29 4.05 1.77 10.32
N ARG A 30 4.65 0.71 9.79
CA ARG A 30 5.78 0.78 8.87
C ARG A 30 5.42 0.08 7.57
N ILE A 31 5.65 0.76 6.46
CA ILE A 31 5.52 0.20 5.13
C ILE A 31 6.93 -0.14 4.61
N PHE A 32 7.07 -1.31 4.00
CA PHE A 32 8.34 -1.80 3.46
C PHE A 32 8.36 -1.73 1.93
N ASP A 33 7.35 -2.30 1.29
CA ASP A 33 7.26 -2.36 -0.17
C ASP A 33 5.87 -1.98 -0.66
N PHE A 34 5.81 -1.34 -1.81
CA PHE A 34 4.59 -1.03 -2.55
C PHE A 34 4.76 -1.47 -4.00
N ILE A 35 3.92 -2.35 -4.46
CA ILE A 35 4.01 -2.94 -5.80
C ILE A 35 2.65 -2.80 -6.49
N ILE A 36 2.65 -2.33 -7.72
CA ILE A 36 1.47 -2.27 -8.59
C ILE A 36 1.69 -3.22 -9.74
N PHE A 37 0.75 -4.12 -9.97
CA PHE A 37 0.81 -5.06 -11.07
C PHE A 37 -0.53 -5.18 -11.81
N HIS A 38 -0.48 -5.35 -13.11
CA HIS A 38 -1.64 -5.61 -13.93
C HIS A 38 -2.07 -7.08 -13.77
N LYS A 39 -3.36 -7.38 -14.00
CA LYS A 39 -3.90 -8.76 -13.90
C LYS A 39 -3.21 -9.76 -14.82
N SER A 40 -2.53 -9.29 -15.89
CA SER A 40 -1.73 -10.14 -16.78
C SER A 40 -0.36 -10.54 -16.20
N GLY A 41 0.00 -10.08 -15.01
CA GLY A 41 1.30 -10.32 -14.39
C GLY A 41 2.36 -9.28 -14.67
N ILE A 42 2.05 -8.28 -15.47
CA ILE A 42 2.99 -7.21 -15.77
C ILE A 42 3.13 -6.30 -14.55
N LEU A 43 4.36 -6.08 -14.12
CA LEU A 43 4.69 -5.09 -13.12
C LEU A 43 4.51 -3.70 -13.73
N LEU A 44 3.71 -2.86 -13.10
CA LEU A 44 3.49 -1.48 -13.50
C LEU A 44 4.44 -0.52 -12.77
N TYR A 45 4.57 -0.72 -11.46
CA TYR A 45 5.43 0.11 -10.62
C TYR A 45 5.80 -0.62 -9.33
N SER A 46 6.98 -0.32 -8.80
CA SER A 46 7.46 -0.87 -7.54
C SER A 46 8.32 0.13 -6.79
N PHE A 47 8.07 0.27 -5.49
CA PHE A 47 8.82 1.14 -4.61
C PHE A 47 9.13 0.45 -3.28
N ASN A 48 10.41 0.51 -2.87
CA ASN A 48 10.85 0.04 -1.56
C ASN A 48 11.14 1.23 -0.64
N PHE A 49 10.42 1.29 0.47
CA PHE A 49 10.53 2.39 1.42
C PHE A 49 11.81 2.32 2.27
N GLU A 50 12.34 1.13 2.54
CA GLU A 50 13.58 0.96 3.30
C GLU A 50 14.79 1.44 2.50
N LYS A 51 14.84 1.12 1.20
CA LYS A 51 15.92 1.52 0.29
C LYS A 51 15.67 2.87 -0.38
N ARG A 52 14.47 3.45 -0.22
CA ARG A 52 14.00 4.69 -0.86
C ARG A 52 14.22 4.72 -2.38
N LYS A 53 14.09 3.57 -3.04
CA LYS A 53 14.30 3.41 -4.48
C LYS A 53 13.31 2.46 -5.12
N GLU A 54 13.17 2.60 -6.43
CA GLU A 54 12.48 1.65 -7.27
C GLU A 54 13.26 0.32 -7.33
N ILE A 55 12.56 -0.81 -7.39
CA ILE A 55 13.19 -2.13 -7.40
C ILE A 55 12.82 -2.89 -8.67
N ASP A 56 13.84 -3.35 -9.39
CA ASP A 56 13.66 -4.20 -10.57
C ASP A 56 13.29 -5.67 -10.24
N ASP A 57 13.64 -6.17 -9.04
CA ASP A 57 13.38 -7.56 -8.63
C ASP A 57 11.88 -7.89 -8.39
N SER A 58 11.03 -6.92 -8.52
CA SER A 58 9.60 -7.04 -8.27
C SER A 58 8.84 -7.81 -9.35
N LEU A 59 9.40 -7.96 -10.55
CA LEU A 59 8.85 -8.81 -11.62
C LEU A 59 8.63 -10.26 -11.15
N LEU A 60 9.63 -10.82 -10.47
CA LEU A 60 9.54 -12.18 -9.92
C LEU A 60 8.49 -12.26 -8.81
N LYS A 61 8.45 -11.27 -7.92
CA LYS A 61 7.46 -11.19 -6.83
C LYS A 61 6.04 -11.09 -7.39
N GLY A 62 5.79 -10.23 -8.37
CA GLY A 62 4.49 -10.09 -9.02
C GLY A 62 4.01 -11.38 -9.68
N SER A 63 4.88 -12.06 -10.41
CA SER A 63 4.57 -13.31 -11.09
C SER A 63 4.26 -14.46 -10.12
N ILE A 64 5.01 -14.56 -9.01
CA ILE A 64 4.77 -15.56 -7.95
C ILE A 64 3.39 -15.31 -7.31
N LEU A 65 3.05 -14.07 -7.02
CA LEU A 65 1.78 -13.71 -6.38
C LEU A 65 0.58 -13.98 -7.28
N ILE A 66 0.70 -13.75 -8.58
CA ILE A 66 -0.33 -14.14 -9.55
C ILE A 66 -0.46 -15.66 -9.62
N GLY A 67 0.66 -16.38 -9.62
CA GLY A 67 0.67 -17.84 -9.55
C GLY A 67 -0.06 -18.36 -8.31
N ILE A 68 0.19 -17.78 -7.14
CA ILE A 68 -0.51 -18.12 -5.89
C ILE A 68 -2.01 -17.84 -6.01
N ASN A 69 -2.42 -16.69 -6.52
CA ASN A 69 -3.83 -16.37 -6.74
C ASN A 69 -4.52 -17.37 -7.69
N HIS A 70 -3.86 -17.75 -8.78
CA HIS A 70 -4.38 -18.78 -9.70
C HIS A 70 -4.52 -20.15 -9.02
N ILE A 71 -3.55 -20.56 -8.23
CA ILE A 71 -3.60 -21.81 -7.48
C ILE A 71 -4.77 -21.77 -6.50
N LEU A 72 -4.91 -20.71 -5.70
CA LEU A 72 -5.98 -20.58 -4.72
C LEU A 72 -7.36 -20.54 -5.39
N ALA A 73 -7.52 -19.84 -6.50
CA ALA A 73 -8.77 -19.80 -7.25
C ALA A 73 -9.21 -21.19 -7.76
N ASN A 74 -8.27 -22.05 -8.13
CA ASN A 74 -8.54 -23.41 -8.57
C ASN A 74 -8.91 -24.35 -7.40
N PHE A 75 -8.33 -24.15 -6.21
CA PHE A 75 -8.61 -24.98 -5.03
C PHE A 75 -9.96 -24.67 -4.37
N ILE A 76 -10.38 -23.41 -4.39
CA ILE A 76 -11.54 -22.95 -3.61
C ILE A 76 -12.84 -22.95 -4.43
N ASN A 77 -12.79 -23.21 -5.73
CA ASN A 77 -13.96 -23.19 -6.66
C ASN A 77 -14.79 -21.87 -6.59
N ARG A 78 -14.19 -20.78 -6.12
CA ARG A 78 -14.78 -19.45 -5.97
C ARG A 78 -13.87 -18.41 -6.60
N LYS A 79 -14.49 -17.33 -7.07
CA LYS A 79 -13.76 -16.13 -7.52
C LYS A 79 -13.21 -15.29 -6.35
N ASP A 80 -12.78 -15.95 -5.29
CA ASP A 80 -12.19 -15.29 -4.14
C ASP A 80 -10.77 -14.84 -4.48
N GLN A 81 -10.41 -13.65 -4.04
CA GLN A 81 -9.09 -13.06 -4.21
C GLN A 81 -8.35 -13.07 -2.88
N LEU A 82 -7.04 -13.28 -2.95
CA LEU A 82 -6.18 -13.25 -1.77
C LEU A 82 -6.05 -11.81 -1.26
N ASN A 83 -6.57 -11.51 -0.08
CA ASN A 83 -6.54 -10.15 0.49
C ASN A 83 -5.41 -9.93 1.50
N LEU A 84 -4.93 -11.01 2.13
CA LEU A 84 -3.95 -10.90 3.21
C LEU A 84 -3.15 -12.19 3.37
N ILE A 85 -1.82 -12.06 3.44
CA ILE A 85 -0.94 -13.10 3.97
C ILE A 85 -0.32 -12.55 5.24
N LYS A 86 -0.58 -13.20 6.37
CA LYS A 86 0.06 -12.87 7.65
C LYS A 86 1.33 -13.67 7.82
N MET A 87 2.43 -12.97 8.10
CA MET A 87 3.69 -13.55 8.49
C MET A 87 4.06 -13.09 9.90
N LYS A 88 5.12 -13.64 10.48
CA LYS A 88 5.52 -13.33 11.86
C LYS A 88 5.82 -11.84 12.11
N GLU A 89 6.45 -11.18 11.15
CA GLU A 89 6.95 -9.81 11.29
C GLU A 89 6.39 -8.84 10.23
N ARG A 90 5.71 -9.36 9.21
CA ARG A 90 5.20 -8.58 8.09
C ARG A 90 3.87 -9.14 7.60
N ASP A 91 2.99 -8.25 7.22
CA ASP A 91 1.74 -8.55 6.53
C ASP A 91 1.88 -8.19 5.05
N LEU A 92 1.44 -9.08 4.15
CA LEU A 92 1.28 -8.78 2.72
C LEU A 92 -0.19 -8.49 2.48
N VAL A 93 -0.49 -7.26 2.13
CA VAL A 93 -1.86 -6.77 1.90
C VAL A 93 -2.09 -6.62 0.42
N PHE A 94 -3.17 -7.23 -0.09
CA PHE A 94 -3.58 -7.15 -1.49
C PHE A 94 -4.86 -6.35 -1.59
N GLU A 95 -4.92 -5.45 -2.56
CA GLU A 95 -6.13 -4.75 -2.95
C GLU A 95 -6.25 -4.76 -4.48
N TYR A 96 -7.47 -4.98 -5.00
CA TYR A 96 -7.72 -5.21 -6.42
C TYR A 96 -8.67 -4.17 -7.00
N ASP A 97 -8.30 -3.61 -8.14
CA ASP A 97 -9.21 -2.85 -9.00
C ASP A 97 -9.60 -3.69 -10.20
N ASN A 98 -10.72 -4.39 -10.07
CA ASN A 98 -11.25 -5.24 -11.14
C ASN A 98 -11.76 -4.43 -12.35
N THR A 99 -12.07 -3.14 -12.15
CA THR A 99 -12.55 -2.25 -13.21
C THR A 99 -11.41 -1.87 -14.16
N ASN A 100 -10.25 -1.58 -13.61
CA ASN A 100 -9.06 -1.18 -14.35
C ASN A 100 -8.02 -2.29 -14.50
N ASN A 101 -8.32 -3.53 -14.02
CA ASN A 101 -7.51 -4.73 -14.19
C ASN A 101 -6.12 -4.66 -13.57
N TYR A 102 -5.97 -4.04 -12.40
CA TYR A 102 -4.71 -4.04 -11.67
C TYR A 102 -4.90 -4.37 -10.19
N ALA A 103 -3.81 -4.65 -9.53
CA ALA A 103 -3.80 -4.86 -8.09
C ALA A 103 -2.58 -4.21 -7.46
N ILE A 104 -2.69 -3.97 -6.16
CA ILE A 104 -1.63 -3.48 -5.30
C ILE A 104 -1.24 -4.57 -4.32
N LEU A 105 0.06 -4.75 -4.13
CA LEU A 105 0.65 -5.47 -3.03
C LEU A 105 1.40 -4.49 -2.15
N LEU A 106 0.99 -4.40 -0.90
CA LEU A 106 1.66 -3.63 0.13
C LEU A 106 2.26 -4.57 1.18
N THR A 107 3.53 -4.38 1.49
CA THR A 107 4.19 -5.05 2.62
C THR A 107 4.25 -4.08 3.79
N THR A 108 3.68 -4.47 4.94
CA THR A 108 3.63 -3.65 6.16
C THR A 108 3.92 -4.50 7.40
N ASN A 109 4.31 -3.89 8.51
CA ASN A 109 4.46 -4.61 9.78
C ASN A 109 3.11 -5.08 10.35
N HIS A 110 2.03 -4.33 10.06
CA HIS A 110 0.70 -4.67 10.53
C HIS A 110 -0.39 -4.05 9.67
N LYS A 111 -1.34 -4.87 9.19
CA LYS A 111 -2.53 -4.39 8.49
C LYS A 111 -3.53 -3.79 9.46
N ASN A 112 -3.99 -2.57 9.21
CA ASN A 112 -5.07 -1.91 9.95
C ASN A 112 -5.94 -1.03 9.03
N THR A 113 -6.99 -0.45 9.60
CA THR A 113 -7.96 0.38 8.86
C THR A 113 -7.36 1.64 8.24
N PHE A 114 -6.26 2.15 8.77
CA PHE A 114 -5.60 3.35 8.22
C PHE A 114 -4.82 3.00 6.97
N ILE A 115 -4.06 1.91 7.01
CA ILE A 115 -3.38 1.34 5.82
C ILE A 115 -4.41 1.03 4.74
N GLU A 116 -5.52 0.39 5.08
CA GLU A 116 -6.59 0.10 4.11
C GLU A 116 -7.15 1.38 3.47
N LYS A 117 -7.42 2.41 4.27
CA LYS A 117 -7.89 3.70 3.76
C LYS A 117 -6.87 4.38 2.86
N ALA A 118 -5.59 4.35 3.24
CA ALA A 118 -4.50 4.91 2.44
C ALA A 118 -4.37 4.20 1.09
N VAL A 119 -4.41 2.86 1.08
CA VAL A 119 -4.37 2.07 -0.17
C VAL A 119 -5.58 2.37 -1.04
N ARG A 120 -6.80 2.43 -0.49
CA ARG A 120 -8.00 2.79 -1.26
C ARG A 120 -7.92 4.20 -1.83
N ASN A 121 -7.44 5.17 -1.05
CA ASN A 121 -7.23 6.54 -1.54
C ASN A 121 -6.22 6.56 -2.69
N PHE A 122 -5.12 5.82 -2.56
CA PHE A 122 -4.16 5.66 -3.64
C PHE A 122 -4.82 5.07 -4.89
N MET A 123 -5.57 3.98 -4.75
CA MET A 123 -6.24 3.32 -5.87
C MET A 123 -7.19 4.27 -6.61
N LEU A 124 -7.98 5.04 -5.87
CA LEU A 124 -8.90 6.02 -6.49
C LEU A 124 -8.14 7.05 -7.34
N ASN A 125 -7.07 7.62 -6.81
CA ASN A 125 -6.27 8.62 -7.52
C ASN A 125 -5.49 8.01 -8.69
N PHE A 126 -4.89 6.84 -8.50
CA PHE A 126 -4.15 6.14 -9.54
C PHE A 126 -5.06 5.70 -10.70
N SER A 127 -6.25 5.16 -10.40
CA SER A 127 -7.26 4.79 -11.40
C SER A 127 -7.77 5.99 -12.16
N LYS A 128 -7.95 7.15 -11.49
CA LYS A 128 -8.36 8.40 -12.15
C LYS A 128 -7.32 8.88 -13.16
N LEU A 129 -6.04 8.74 -12.86
CA LEU A 129 -4.94 9.17 -13.73
C LEU A 129 -4.63 8.17 -14.85
N ASN A 130 -4.73 6.87 -14.57
CA ASN A 130 -4.21 5.83 -15.45
C ASN A 130 -5.29 4.85 -15.97
N GLY A 131 -6.56 5.00 -15.59
CA GLY A 131 -7.60 4.01 -15.84
C GLY A 131 -7.81 3.68 -17.33
N GLU A 132 -7.76 4.67 -18.22
CA GLU A 132 -7.89 4.43 -19.66
C GLU A 132 -6.70 3.65 -20.23
N LYS A 133 -5.47 3.99 -19.80
CA LYS A 133 -4.25 3.28 -20.18
C LYS A 133 -4.31 1.83 -19.72
N LEU A 134 -4.70 1.60 -18.45
CA LEU A 134 -4.81 0.26 -17.87
C LEU A 134 -5.82 -0.64 -18.59
N LYS A 135 -6.98 -0.10 -18.99
CA LYS A 135 -8.00 -0.84 -19.75
C LYS A 135 -7.53 -1.22 -21.14
N ASN A 136 -6.74 -0.36 -21.76
CA ASN A 136 -6.29 -0.52 -23.13
C ASN A 136 -4.93 -1.23 -23.26
N MET A 137 -4.39 -1.74 -22.15
CA MET A 137 -3.11 -2.46 -22.13
C MET A 137 -3.16 -3.72 -23.00
N LYS A 138 -2.55 -3.66 -24.18
CA LYS A 138 -2.39 -4.78 -25.12
C LYS A 138 -0.99 -4.77 -25.72
N GLY A 139 -0.30 -5.91 -25.71
CA GLY A 139 1.03 -6.06 -26.31
C GLY A 139 2.20 -5.55 -25.48
N LEU A 140 3.23 -5.04 -26.13
CA LEU A 140 4.39 -4.41 -25.48
C LEU A 140 3.97 -3.08 -24.85
N ILE A 141 4.20 -2.94 -23.55
CA ILE A 141 3.78 -1.79 -22.76
C ILE A 141 5.01 -1.08 -22.23
N ASP A 142 5.03 0.23 -22.42
CA ASP A 142 6.01 1.09 -21.73
C ASP A 142 5.51 1.36 -20.30
N VAL A 143 6.08 0.65 -19.34
CA VAL A 143 5.74 0.80 -17.93
C VAL A 143 6.21 2.13 -17.34
N SER A 144 7.09 2.87 -18.02
CA SER A 144 7.55 4.20 -17.59
C SER A 144 6.40 5.22 -17.52
N GLU A 145 5.32 4.99 -18.26
CA GLU A 145 4.10 5.81 -18.22
C GLU A 145 3.39 5.82 -16.86
N PHE A 146 3.67 4.83 -16.00
CA PHE A 146 3.11 4.72 -14.65
C PHE A 146 4.01 5.35 -13.56
N GLY A 147 5.04 6.08 -13.96
CA GLY A 147 5.96 6.79 -13.04
C GLY A 147 5.30 7.79 -12.10
N ASN A 148 4.09 8.32 -12.47
CA ASN A 148 3.26 9.16 -11.62
C ASN A 148 2.82 8.47 -10.31
N ALA A 149 2.91 7.14 -10.23
CA ALA A 149 2.68 6.37 -9.01
C ALA A 149 3.62 6.81 -7.87
N LYS A 150 4.87 7.21 -8.18
CA LYS A 150 5.85 7.64 -7.19
C LYS A 150 5.36 8.85 -6.39
N GLU A 151 4.88 9.87 -7.08
CA GLU A 151 4.38 11.09 -6.45
C GLU A 151 3.18 10.81 -5.55
N LEU A 152 2.22 10.01 -6.04
CA LEU A 152 1.06 9.59 -5.26
C LEU A 152 1.45 8.75 -4.03
N ILE A 153 2.43 7.86 -4.16
CA ILE A 153 2.94 7.06 -3.04
C ILE A 153 3.55 7.99 -1.98
N MET A 154 4.41 8.89 -2.39
CA MET A 154 5.06 9.82 -1.47
C MET A 154 4.06 10.75 -0.78
N GLU A 155 3.04 11.22 -1.48
CA GLU A 155 1.98 12.07 -0.92
C GLU A 155 1.11 11.31 0.10
N ILE A 156 0.60 10.15 -0.28
CA ILE A 156 -0.42 9.43 0.52
C ILE A 156 0.22 8.66 1.67
N PHE A 157 1.41 8.12 1.47
CA PHE A 157 2.09 7.28 2.46
C PHE A 157 3.20 8.00 3.24
N ALA A 158 3.40 9.31 3.03
CA ALA A 158 4.34 10.12 3.82
C ALA A 158 4.24 9.90 5.34
N PRO A 159 3.03 9.82 5.94
CA PRO A 159 2.89 9.59 7.38
C PRO A 159 3.41 8.24 7.88
N TYR A 160 3.60 7.26 6.97
CA TYR A 160 4.06 5.89 7.30
C TYR A 160 5.53 5.67 6.97
N ILE A 161 6.21 6.69 6.44
CA ILE A 161 7.64 6.67 6.13
C ILE A 161 8.37 7.18 7.37
N ILE A 162 8.99 6.28 8.12
CA ILE A 162 9.82 6.69 9.25
C ILE A 162 11.09 7.33 8.70
N GLU A 163 11.27 8.62 8.95
CA GLU A 163 12.55 9.27 8.75
C GLU A 163 13.55 8.69 9.77
N GLN A 164 14.57 7.99 9.25
CA GLN A 164 15.72 7.54 10.03
C GLN A 164 16.77 8.64 10.04
#